data_094a8155fb9c3d5c39e1cf6ed776b9c3
#
_entry.id   094a8155fb9c3d5c39e1cf6ed776b9c3
#
_cell.length_a   1.000
_cell.length_b   1.000
_cell.length_c   1.000
_cell.angle_alpha   90.00
_cell.angle_beta   90.00
_cell.angle_gamma   90.00
#
_symmetry.space_group_name_H-M   'P 1'
#
loop_
_entity.id
_entity.type
_entity.pdbx_description
1 polymer ?
#
loop_
_entity_poly.entity_id
_entity_poly.type
_entity_poly.pdbx_seq_one_letter_code
_entity_poly.pdbx_strand_id
1 'polypeptide(L)'
;MRTAVVGHLEWIEFGHVERVPRAGDIVHATDAWEEPGGGGAVAAVQLARLAGECIFFTALGDDERGAWSRRRLEELGVRVEAATRDEPTRRGVVFVDANGERTITTLGRRLHATTDDELPWDELDDVDAVYFTAGDAATLRASRRAKVLVATSRVSDVLVEADVHLDGVVGSGNDSSEAFDPWNLSHPPDLIVRTDSDRGGRYETRLGTEGSYDPVPPPGDIVDTYGAGDSFAAGLTFALGSGLAVGDALALAARCGAWCASGKGPYGNQLTAVGL
;
A
#
# COMPACT_ATOMS: atom_id res chain seq x y z
N MET A 1 14.75 -8.11 9.85
CA MET A 1 14.02 -6.86 10.04
C MET A 1 12.56 -7.18 10.31
N ARG A 2 11.96 -6.60 11.34
CA ARG A 2 10.52 -6.76 11.63
C ARG A 2 9.74 -5.62 10.97
N THR A 3 8.70 -5.94 10.24
CA THR A 3 7.88 -4.95 9.53
C THR A 3 6.42 -5.06 9.91
N ALA A 4 5.70 -3.94 9.82
CA ALA A 4 4.26 -3.94 9.98
C ALA A 4 3.57 -2.99 8.98
N VAL A 5 2.30 -3.24 8.76
CA VAL A 5 1.38 -2.33 8.07
C VAL A 5 0.20 -2.05 9.00
N VAL A 6 -0.19 -0.79 9.10
CA VAL A 6 -1.46 -0.38 9.67
C VAL A 6 -2.32 0.15 8.53
N GLY A 7 -3.43 -0.54 8.22
CA GLY A 7 -4.13 -0.19 7.01
C GLY A 7 -5.45 -0.92 6.78
N HIS A 8 -6.00 -0.71 5.59
CA HIS A 8 -7.25 -1.30 5.18
C HIS A 8 -7.06 -2.46 4.21
N LEU A 9 -8.07 -3.30 4.16
CA LEU A 9 -8.23 -4.38 3.22
C LEU A 9 -9.54 -4.22 2.45
N GLU A 10 -9.58 -4.70 1.23
CA GLU A 10 -10.76 -4.80 0.38
C GLU A 10 -10.79 -6.17 -0.30
N TRP A 11 -11.98 -6.76 -0.48
CA TRP A 11 -12.15 -7.91 -1.35
C TRP A 11 -12.37 -7.43 -2.78
N ILE A 12 -11.49 -7.80 -3.70
CA ILE A 12 -11.48 -7.28 -5.06
C ILE A 12 -11.95 -8.35 -6.05
N GLU A 13 -12.93 -7.96 -6.85
CA GLU A 13 -13.42 -8.69 -8.00
C GLU A 13 -12.73 -8.11 -9.25
N PHE A 14 -11.82 -8.86 -9.86
CA PHE A 14 -11.08 -8.44 -11.05
C PHE A 14 -11.73 -8.95 -12.32
N GLY A 15 -11.70 -8.15 -13.37
CA GLY A 15 -12.07 -8.54 -14.72
C GLY A 15 -11.10 -7.97 -15.75
N HIS A 16 -10.44 -8.84 -16.53
CA HIS A 16 -9.74 -8.41 -17.73
C HIS A 16 -10.75 -8.14 -18.83
N VAL A 17 -10.68 -6.94 -19.41
CA VAL A 17 -11.58 -6.49 -20.47
C VAL A 17 -10.78 -5.90 -21.63
N GLU A 18 -11.29 -6.00 -22.85
CA GLU A 18 -10.65 -5.32 -23.99
C GLU A 18 -10.64 -3.80 -23.79
N ARG A 19 -11.71 -3.27 -23.21
CA ARG A 19 -11.85 -1.85 -22.81
C ARG A 19 -12.80 -1.71 -21.63
N VAL A 20 -12.58 -0.70 -20.82
CA VAL A 20 -13.47 -0.35 -19.71
C VAL A 20 -14.86 0.02 -20.28
N PRO A 21 -15.97 -0.54 -19.74
CA PRO A 21 -17.32 -0.25 -20.24
C PRO A 21 -17.70 1.23 -20.04
N ARG A 22 -18.34 1.80 -21.06
CA ARG A 22 -18.97 3.13 -20.99
C ARG A 22 -20.45 2.96 -20.64
N ALA A 23 -21.10 4.06 -20.29
CA ALA A 23 -22.54 4.06 -20.01
C ALA A 23 -23.33 3.45 -21.18
N GLY A 24 -24.13 2.43 -20.89
CA GLY A 24 -24.92 1.67 -21.86
C GLY A 24 -24.22 0.49 -22.53
N ASP A 25 -22.92 0.30 -22.30
CA ASP A 25 -22.20 -0.84 -22.87
C ASP A 25 -22.46 -2.15 -22.08
N ILE A 26 -22.40 -3.25 -22.81
CA ILE A 26 -22.21 -4.59 -22.25
C ILE A 26 -20.83 -5.06 -22.73
N VAL A 27 -19.93 -5.30 -21.80
CA VAL A 27 -18.57 -5.80 -22.08
C VAL A 27 -18.40 -7.14 -21.38
N HIS A 28 -17.78 -8.09 -22.06
CA HIS A 28 -17.50 -9.41 -21.49
C HIS A 28 -16.03 -9.46 -21.05
N ALA A 29 -15.79 -9.83 -19.81
CA ALA A 29 -14.44 -10.09 -19.31
C ALA A 29 -13.89 -11.35 -19.99
N THR A 30 -12.64 -11.28 -20.42
CA THR A 30 -11.90 -12.42 -21.02
C THR A 30 -11.32 -13.33 -19.94
N ASP A 31 -11.10 -12.79 -18.74
CA ASP A 31 -10.66 -13.49 -17.54
C ASP A 31 -11.23 -12.78 -16.30
N ALA A 32 -11.52 -13.52 -15.23
CA ALA A 32 -12.01 -12.97 -13.98
C ALA A 32 -11.51 -13.79 -12.80
N TRP A 33 -11.18 -13.10 -11.70
CA TRP A 33 -10.76 -13.72 -10.44
C TRP A 33 -11.08 -12.79 -9.27
N GLU A 34 -10.94 -13.32 -8.07
CA GLU A 34 -11.12 -12.55 -6.84
C GLU A 34 -9.91 -12.74 -5.93
N GLU A 35 -9.47 -11.68 -5.27
CA GLU A 35 -8.40 -11.71 -4.27
C GLU A 35 -8.58 -10.57 -3.24
N PRO A 36 -8.03 -10.72 -2.02
CA PRO A 36 -7.90 -9.58 -1.13
C PRO A 36 -6.98 -8.53 -1.77
N GLY A 37 -7.31 -7.27 -1.57
CA GLY A 37 -6.54 -6.12 -2.07
C GLY A 37 -6.66 -4.95 -1.11
N GLY A 38 -6.56 -3.73 -1.65
CA GLY A 38 -6.44 -2.51 -0.86
C GLY A 38 -5.00 -2.24 -0.44
N GLY A 39 -4.67 -0.96 -0.24
CA GLY A 39 -3.28 -0.53 -0.05
C GLY A 39 -2.57 -1.21 1.12
N GLY A 40 -3.28 -1.48 2.21
CA GLY A 40 -2.71 -2.16 3.37
C GLY A 40 -2.35 -3.62 3.07
N ALA A 41 -3.26 -4.38 2.47
CA ALA A 41 -3.03 -5.79 2.18
C ALA A 41 -1.90 -5.98 1.16
N VAL A 42 -1.89 -5.18 0.08
CA VAL A 42 -0.84 -5.25 -0.96
C VAL A 42 0.53 -4.93 -0.38
N ALA A 43 0.63 -3.86 0.41
CA ALA A 43 1.88 -3.47 1.05
C ALA A 43 2.36 -4.52 2.07
N ALA A 44 1.45 -5.15 2.82
CA ALA A 44 1.81 -6.17 3.80
C ALA A 44 2.44 -7.40 3.14
N VAL A 45 1.88 -7.87 2.02
CA VAL A 45 2.48 -8.99 1.27
C VAL A 45 3.83 -8.61 0.69
N GLN A 46 3.96 -7.40 0.13
CA GLN A 46 5.26 -6.93 -0.39
C GLN A 46 6.32 -6.87 0.71
N LEU A 47 5.97 -6.35 1.91
CA LEU A 47 6.88 -6.32 3.05
C LEU A 47 7.23 -7.73 3.56
N ALA A 48 6.26 -8.65 3.62
CA ALA A 48 6.51 -10.04 3.99
C ALA A 48 7.51 -10.71 3.03
N ARG A 49 7.40 -10.46 1.73
CA ARG A 49 8.31 -10.98 0.71
C ARG A 49 9.73 -10.42 0.81
N LEU A 50 9.89 -9.17 1.26
CA LEU A 50 11.21 -8.54 1.43
C LEU A 50 11.84 -8.87 2.79
N ALA A 51 11.06 -8.87 3.87
CA ALA A 51 11.55 -9.01 5.24
C ALA A 51 11.46 -10.45 5.77
N GLY A 52 10.71 -11.33 5.12
CA GLY A 52 10.38 -12.69 5.56
C GLY A 52 9.13 -12.77 6.43
N GLU A 53 8.71 -11.66 7.07
CA GLU A 53 7.51 -11.56 7.91
C GLU A 53 6.99 -10.12 7.90
N CYS A 54 5.64 -9.96 7.94
CA CYS A 54 4.99 -8.67 8.15
C CYS A 54 3.75 -8.85 9.02
N ILE A 55 3.57 -7.97 10.01
CA ILE A 55 2.35 -7.89 10.81
C ILE A 55 1.40 -6.90 10.14
N PHE A 56 0.18 -7.31 9.90
CA PHE A 56 -0.85 -6.44 9.30
C PHE A 56 -1.97 -6.15 10.29
N PHE A 57 -1.98 -4.93 10.84
CA PHE A 57 -3.04 -4.41 11.69
C PHE A 57 -4.17 -3.84 10.82
N THR A 58 -5.35 -4.44 10.91
CA THR A 58 -6.51 -4.10 10.06
C THR A 58 -7.84 -4.35 10.75
N ALA A 59 -8.94 -4.16 10.04
CA ALA A 59 -10.25 -4.65 10.43
C ALA A 59 -10.94 -5.34 9.27
N LEU A 60 -11.69 -6.39 9.57
CA LEU A 60 -12.42 -7.22 8.63
C LEU A 60 -13.90 -7.27 9.03
N GLY A 61 -14.79 -7.42 8.06
CA GLY A 61 -16.19 -7.74 8.34
C GLY A 61 -16.34 -9.16 8.88
N ASP A 62 -17.40 -9.40 9.66
CA ASP A 62 -17.81 -10.73 10.09
C ASP A 62 -18.55 -11.44 8.95
N ASP A 63 -17.82 -11.68 7.84
CA ASP A 63 -18.35 -12.30 6.63
C ASP A 63 -17.35 -13.26 5.98
N GLU A 64 -17.80 -14.02 4.99
CA GLU A 64 -16.95 -14.97 4.26
C GLU A 64 -15.75 -14.28 3.58
N ARG A 65 -15.92 -13.04 3.09
CA ARG A 65 -14.85 -12.29 2.43
C ARG A 65 -13.77 -11.89 3.41
N GLY A 66 -14.14 -11.49 4.62
CA GLY A 66 -13.19 -11.24 5.71
C GLY A 66 -12.39 -12.50 6.06
N ALA A 67 -13.09 -13.64 6.20
CA ALA A 67 -12.45 -14.93 6.52
C ALA A 67 -11.52 -15.41 5.38
N TRP A 68 -11.94 -15.29 4.11
CA TRP A 68 -11.13 -15.64 2.96
C TRP A 68 -9.90 -14.72 2.82
N SER A 69 -10.10 -13.42 3.04
CA SER A 69 -9.01 -12.45 3.00
C SER A 69 -7.92 -12.74 4.02
N ARG A 70 -8.29 -13.01 5.28
CA ARG A 70 -7.35 -13.41 6.33
C ARG A 70 -6.55 -14.62 5.89
N ARG A 71 -7.23 -15.71 5.50
CA ARG A 71 -6.58 -16.96 5.09
C ARG A 71 -5.61 -16.73 3.93
N ARG A 72 -6.06 -16.00 2.92
CA ARG A 72 -5.22 -15.74 1.73
C ARG A 72 -3.95 -14.95 2.05
N LEU A 73 -4.06 -13.94 2.91
CA LEU A 73 -2.90 -13.16 3.33
C LEU A 73 -1.93 -13.99 4.20
N GLU A 74 -2.45 -14.85 5.07
CA GLU A 74 -1.62 -15.78 5.86
C GLU A 74 -0.88 -16.77 4.97
N GLU A 75 -1.52 -17.31 3.92
CA GLU A 75 -0.87 -18.13 2.88
C GLU A 75 0.25 -17.38 2.14
N LEU A 76 0.13 -16.05 2.02
CA LEU A 76 1.14 -15.18 1.41
C LEU A 76 2.23 -14.71 2.38
N GLY A 77 2.25 -15.23 3.62
CA GLY A 77 3.28 -14.97 4.62
C GLY A 77 3.03 -13.74 5.49
N VAL A 78 1.81 -13.20 5.51
CA VAL A 78 1.43 -12.07 6.36
C VAL A 78 0.82 -12.58 7.67
N ARG A 79 1.25 -12.06 8.80
CA ARG A 79 0.56 -12.26 10.08
C ARG A 79 -0.56 -11.22 10.21
N VAL A 80 -1.81 -11.68 10.14
CA VAL A 80 -2.98 -10.81 10.13
C VAL A 80 -3.54 -10.60 11.53
N GLU A 81 -3.36 -9.40 12.07
CA GLU A 81 -3.97 -8.93 13.32
C GLU A 81 -5.17 -8.04 12.97
N ALA A 82 -6.37 -8.61 13.04
CA ALA A 82 -7.56 -7.93 12.55
C ALA A 82 -8.66 -7.89 13.59
N ALA A 83 -9.19 -6.68 13.82
CA ALA A 83 -10.44 -6.50 14.52
C ALA A 83 -11.63 -6.95 13.65
N THR A 84 -12.69 -7.45 14.28
CA THR A 84 -13.91 -7.81 13.58
C THR A 84 -14.92 -6.68 13.64
N ARG A 85 -15.64 -6.44 12.55
CA ARG A 85 -16.70 -5.41 12.44
C ARG A 85 -18.02 -6.06 12.00
N ASP A 86 -19.13 -5.52 12.48
CA ASP A 86 -20.48 -5.93 12.04
C ASP A 86 -20.75 -5.51 10.59
N GLU A 87 -20.08 -4.45 10.11
CA GLU A 87 -20.16 -4.02 8.73
C GLU A 87 -19.47 -5.03 7.80
N PRO A 88 -20.02 -5.27 6.60
CA PRO A 88 -19.41 -6.20 5.66
C PRO A 88 -18.04 -5.74 5.19
N THR A 89 -17.17 -6.69 4.89
CA THR A 89 -15.87 -6.43 4.27
C THR A 89 -16.07 -5.59 3.00
N ARG A 90 -15.36 -4.46 2.92
CA ARG A 90 -15.40 -3.57 1.76
C ARG A 90 -14.99 -4.32 0.50
N ARG A 91 -15.69 -4.06 -0.61
CA ARG A 91 -15.39 -4.66 -1.91
C ARG A 91 -14.85 -3.63 -2.88
N GLY A 92 -14.14 -4.11 -3.88
CA GLY A 92 -13.79 -3.36 -5.07
C GLY A 92 -14.09 -4.17 -6.33
N VAL A 93 -14.50 -3.49 -7.39
CA VAL A 93 -14.54 -4.04 -8.74
C VAL A 93 -13.45 -3.35 -9.53
N VAL A 94 -12.57 -4.14 -10.12
CA VAL A 94 -11.42 -3.66 -10.88
C VAL A 94 -11.51 -4.20 -12.30
N PHE A 95 -11.57 -3.30 -13.27
CA PHE A 95 -11.38 -3.64 -14.68
C PHE A 95 -9.93 -3.34 -15.06
N VAL A 96 -9.27 -4.32 -15.65
CA VAL A 96 -7.92 -4.20 -16.24
C VAL A 96 -8.10 -4.25 -17.75
N ASP A 97 -7.70 -3.19 -18.45
CA ASP A 97 -7.84 -3.12 -19.92
C ASP A 97 -6.68 -3.81 -20.65
N ALA A 98 -6.74 -3.79 -21.98
CA ALA A 98 -5.72 -4.41 -22.84
C ALA A 98 -4.31 -3.81 -22.69
N ASN A 99 -4.16 -2.65 -22.05
CA ASN A 99 -2.87 -2.02 -21.78
C ASN A 99 -2.37 -2.30 -20.35
N GLY A 100 -3.12 -3.09 -19.54
CA GLY A 100 -2.83 -3.34 -18.14
C GLY A 100 -3.27 -2.20 -17.21
N GLU A 101 -3.95 -1.18 -17.73
CA GLU A 101 -4.45 -0.06 -16.92
C GLU A 101 -5.72 -0.45 -16.18
N ARG A 102 -5.79 -0.05 -14.91
CA ARG A 102 -6.89 -0.38 -14.02
C ARG A 102 -7.90 0.76 -13.85
N THR A 103 -9.16 0.39 -13.76
CA THR A 103 -10.24 1.26 -13.29
C THR A 103 -10.91 0.60 -12.09
N ILE A 104 -11.02 1.32 -10.99
CA ILE A 104 -11.46 0.78 -9.69
C ILE A 104 -12.76 1.45 -9.26
N THR A 105 -13.74 0.63 -8.84
CA THR A 105 -14.94 1.10 -8.16
C THR A 105 -15.03 0.41 -6.81
N THR A 106 -15.05 1.16 -5.72
CA THR A 106 -15.15 0.61 -4.36
C THR A 106 -16.61 0.61 -3.88
N LEU A 107 -16.97 -0.44 -3.15
CA LEU A 107 -18.32 -0.70 -2.66
C LEU A 107 -18.30 -0.92 -1.14
N GLY A 108 -19.00 -0.08 -0.41
CA GLY A 108 -19.08 -0.15 1.06
C GLY A 108 -18.08 0.76 1.77
N ARG A 109 -18.16 0.76 3.11
CA ARG A 109 -17.31 1.58 3.97
C ARG A 109 -15.92 0.95 4.10
N ARG A 110 -14.88 1.80 4.18
CA ARG A 110 -13.53 1.35 4.53
C ARG A 110 -13.49 0.97 6.00
N LEU A 111 -13.07 -0.26 6.30
CA LEU A 111 -12.82 -0.73 7.65
C LEU A 111 -11.36 -0.49 8.01
N HIS A 112 -11.10 -0.17 9.26
CA HIS A 112 -9.74 -0.04 9.81
C HIS A 112 -9.74 -0.40 11.30
N ALA A 113 -8.59 -0.82 11.79
CA ALA A 113 -8.38 -1.03 13.21
C ALA A 113 -8.30 0.32 13.95
N THR A 114 -8.64 0.31 15.22
CA THR A 114 -8.50 1.43 16.16
C THR A 114 -7.69 0.98 17.36
N THR A 115 -7.12 1.92 18.11
CA THR A 115 -6.37 1.58 19.34
C THR A 115 -7.24 1.01 20.46
N ASP A 116 -8.56 1.12 20.35
CA ASP A 116 -9.53 0.49 21.28
C ASP A 116 -9.75 -1.01 20.99
N ASP A 117 -9.32 -1.50 19.82
CA ASP A 117 -9.40 -2.91 19.51
C ASP A 117 -8.34 -3.70 20.28
N GLU A 118 -8.71 -4.88 20.76
CA GLU A 118 -7.82 -5.81 21.46
C GLU A 118 -6.81 -6.46 20.49
N LEU A 119 -5.94 -5.64 19.90
CA LEU A 119 -4.85 -6.08 19.02
C LEU A 119 -3.51 -5.90 19.74
N PRO A 120 -2.46 -6.61 19.34
CA PRO A 120 -1.15 -6.55 20.00
C PRO A 120 -0.36 -5.29 19.59
N TRP A 121 -0.93 -4.11 19.89
CA TRP A 121 -0.34 -2.80 19.54
C TRP A 121 1.05 -2.58 20.16
N ASP A 122 1.36 -3.22 21.28
CA ASP A 122 2.65 -3.16 21.95
C ASP A 122 3.79 -3.79 21.11
N GLU A 123 3.48 -4.69 20.19
CA GLU A 123 4.49 -5.24 19.28
C GLU A 123 5.10 -4.19 18.33
N LEU A 124 4.42 -3.05 18.13
CA LEU A 124 4.97 -1.94 17.34
C LEU A 124 6.27 -1.35 17.94
N ASP A 125 6.53 -1.52 19.23
CA ASP A 125 7.78 -1.09 19.88
C ASP A 125 9.00 -1.84 19.35
N ASP A 126 8.82 -3.08 18.87
CA ASP A 126 9.85 -3.94 18.34
C ASP A 126 9.93 -3.96 16.80
N VAL A 127 9.11 -3.15 16.13
CA VAL A 127 9.06 -3.07 14.67
C VAL A 127 10.08 -2.06 14.14
N ASP A 128 10.85 -2.48 13.14
CA ASP A 128 11.85 -1.61 12.49
C ASP A 128 11.19 -0.60 11.56
N ALA A 129 10.15 -1.01 10.81
CA ALA A 129 9.46 -0.11 9.89
C ALA A 129 7.96 -0.42 9.77
N VAL A 130 7.14 0.65 9.79
CA VAL A 130 5.69 0.61 9.59
C VAL A 130 5.32 1.40 8.35
N TYR A 131 4.42 0.84 7.54
CA TYR A 131 3.68 1.58 6.53
C TYR A 131 2.23 1.80 6.98
N PHE A 132 1.80 3.06 6.99
CA PHE A 132 0.46 3.46 7.39
C PHE A 132 -0.38 3.86 6.19
N THR A 133 -1.51 3.15 5.95
CA THR A 133 -2.39 3.41 4.80
C THR A 133 -3.83 3.76 5.18
N ALA A 134 -4.28 3.39 6.35
CA ALA A 134 -5.60 3.74 6.87
C ALA A 134 -5.68 3.50 8.38
N GLY A 135 -6.44 4.32 9.06
CA GLY A 135 -6.67 4.33 10.49
C GLY A 135 -7.14 5.70 10.91
N ASP A 136 -7.21 5.93 12.20
CA ASP A 136 -7.44 7.23 12.80
C ASP A 136 -6.13 7.85 13.32
N ALA A 137 -6.22 9.05 13.89
CA ALA A 137 -5.07 9.74 14.44
C ALA A 137 -4.43 8.99 15.62
N ALA A 138 -5.22 8.25 16.41
CA ALA A 138 -4.71 7.47 17.53
C ALA A 138 -3.87 6.27 17.03
N THR A 139 -4.33 5.56 16.01
CA THR A 139 -3.58 4.46 15.38
C THR A 139 -2.32 4.94 14.68
N LEU A 140 -2.35 6.13 14.06
CA LEU A 140 -1.12 6.72 13.50
C LEU A 140 -0.11 7.09 14.59
N ARG A 141 -0.57 7.67 15.72
CA ARG A 141 0.29 7.92 16.88
C ARG A 141 0.88 6.61 17.46
N ALA A 142 0.08 5.56 17.55
CA ALA A 142 0.57 4.24 17.96
C ALA A 142 1.63 3.70 17.00
N SER A 143 1.45 3.88 15.68
CA SER A 143 2.39 3.46 14.64
C SER A 143 3.76 4.16 14.77
N ARG A 144 3.83 5.37 15.37
CA ARG A 144 5.10 6.08 15.59
C ARG A 144 6.02 5.39 16.60
N ARG A 145 5.55 4.39 17.31
CA ARG A 145 6.37 3.58 18.23
C ARG A 145 7.46 2.78 17.49
N ALA A 146 7.22 2.44 16.21
CA ALA A 146 8.23 1.84 15.36
C ALA A 146 9.40 2.80 15.05
N LYS A 147 10.56 2.25 14.67
CA LYS A 147 11.75 3.06 14.38
C LYS A 147 11.57 3.94 13.16
N VAL A 148 10.95 3.40 12.08
CA VAL A 148 10.63 4.10 10.84
C VAL A 148 9.13 4.06 10.61
N LEU A 149 8.52 5.20 10.28
CA LEU A 149 7.11 5.33 9.94
C LEU A 149 6.96 6.05 8.61
N VAL A 150 6.43 5.31 7.62
CA VAL A 150 6.06 5.86 6.31
C VAL A 150 4.54 5.85 6.18
N ALA A 151 3.96 6.90 5.63
CA ALA A 151 2.53 7.01 5.43
C ALA A 151 2.16 7.39 3.98
N THR A 152 0.94 7.04 3.56
CA THR A 152 0.39 7.51 2.29
C THR A 152 -0.19 8.91 2.43
N SER A 153 -0.05 9.76 1.41
CA SER A 153 -0.70 11.07 1.34
C SER A 153 -2.24 10.99 1.24
N ARG A 154 -2.80 9.81 0.92
CA ARG A 154 -4.27 9.58 0.85
C ARG A 154 -5.00 9.77 2.18
N VAL A 155 -4.29 9.77 3.29
CA VAL A 155 -4.86 9.97 4.62
C VAL A 155 -4.48 11.32 5.22
N SER A 156 -4.37 12.34 4.37
CA SER A 156 -3.91 13.69 4.73
C SER A 156 -4.58 14.26 5.99
N ASP A 157 -5.90 14.10 6.13
CA ASP A 157 -6.63 14.58 7.30
C ASP A 157 -6.14 13.89 8.58
N VAL A 158 -5.86 12.59 8.52
CA VAL A 158 -5.31 11.81 9.64
C VAL A 158 -3.88 12.25 9.96
N LEU A 159 -3.06 12.55 8.93
CA LEU A 159 -1.69 13.06 9.14
C LEU A 159 -1.71 14.39 9.89
N VAL A 160 -2.61 15.31 9.51
CA VAL A 160 -2.79 16.60 10.18
C VAL A 160 -3.27 16.41 11.60
N GLU A 161 -4.29 15.57 11.84
CA GLU A 161 -4.87 15.38 13.17
C GLU A 161 -3.91 14.65 14.13
N ALA A 162 -3.14 13.69 13.62
CA ALA A 162 -2.22 12.91 14.45
C ALA A 162 -1.05 13.74 14.95
N ASP A 163 -0.56 14.67 14.12
CA ASP A 163 0.54 15.58 14.41
C ASP A 163 1.79 14.87 14.94
N VAL A 164 2.22 13.82 14.25
CA VAL A 164 3.42 13.04 14.57
C VAL A 164 4.46 13.17 13.48
N HIS A 165 5.73 13.02 13.85
CA HIS A 165 6.83 12.96 12.89
C HIS A 165 6.75 11.69 12.03
N LEU A 166 6.96 11.85 10.73
CA LEU A 166 7.00 10.79 9.73
C LEU A 166 8.40 10.75 9.08
N ASP A 167 8.95 9.55 8.91
CA ASP A 167 10.22 9.37 8.17
C ASP A 167 9.99 9.51 6.67
N GLY A 168 8.78 9.22 6.19
CA GLY A 168 8.42 9.40 4.79
C GLY A 168 6.91 9.56 4.55
N VAL A 169 6.57 10.33 3.53
CA VAL A 169 5.21 10.41 2.97
C VAL A 169 5.28 10.09 1.49
N VAL A 170 4.45 9.15 1.04
CA VAL A 170 4.37 8.72 -0.36
C VAL A 170 3.01 9.05 -0.94
N GLY A 171 2.98 9.63 -2.13
CA GLY A 171 1.75 9.90 -2.84
C GLY A 171 1.93 9.90 -4.35
N SER A 172 0.81 9.83 -5.07
CA SER A 172 0.79 9.97 -6.51
C SER A 172 0.88 11.44 -6.92
N GLY A 173 1.78 11.76 -7.84
CA GLY A 173 1.84 13.09 -8.45
C GLY A 173 0.72 13.35 -9.47
N ASN A 174 0.01 12.29 -9.88
CA ASN A 174 -1.05 12.36 -10.90
C ASN A 174 -2.48 12.29 -10.31
N ASP A 175 -2.63 11.94 -9.02
CA ASP A 175 -3.93 11.86 -8.36
C ASP A 175 -4.19 13.15 -7.57
N SER A 176 -5.14 13.95 -8.05
CA SER A 176 -5.52 15.22 -7.39
C SER A 176 -6.07 15.02 -5.97
N SER A 177 -6.59 13.84 -5.63
CA SER A 177 -7.03 13.51 -4.28
C SER A 177 -5.87 13.32 -3.30
N GLU A 178 -4.64 13.18 -3.82
CA GLU A 178 -3.40 13.11 -3.05
C GLU A 178 -2.58 14.41 -3.07
N ALA A 179 -3.16 15.48 -3.61
CA ALA A 179 -2.54 16.81 -3.68
C ALA A 179 -2.50 17.48 -2.29
N PHE A 180 -1.80 16.86 -1.37
CA PHE A 180 -1.52 17.35 -0.04
C PHE A 180 -0.06 17.80 0.05
N ASP A 181 0.18 18.91 0.74
CA ASP A 181 1.54 19.40 1.01
C ASP A 181 1.97 19.05 2.46
N PRO A 182 2.75 17.97 2.65
CA PRO A 182 3.19 17.55 3.97
C PRO A 182 4.13 18.54 4.67
N TRP A 183 4.70 19.53 3.96
CA TRP A 183 5.52 20.57 4.58
C TRP A 183 4.71 21.50 5.50
N ASN A 184 3.38 21.52 5.36
CA ASN A 184 2.49 22.30 6.22
C ASN A 184 2.11 21.57 7.52
N LEU A 185 2.61 20.35 7.76
CA LEU A 185 2.47 19.67 9.05
C LEU A 185 3.31 20.36 10.12
N SER A 186 2.87 20.37 11.40
CA SER A 186 3.64 20.90 12.53
C SER A 186 4.98 20.15 12.68
N HIS A 187 4.99 18.87 12.31
CA HIS A 187 6.18 18.03 12.25
C HIS A 187 6.38 17.56 10.79
N PRO A 188 7.05 18.38 9.93
CA PRO A 188 7.30 17.99 8.55
C PRO A 188 8.06 16.66 8.46
N PRO A 189 7.74 15.80 7.47
CA PRO A 189 8.40 14.52 7.29
C PRO A 189 9.85 14.69 6.86
N ASP A 190 10.67 13.64 7.05
CA ASP A 190 12.05 13.67 6.58
C ASP A 190 12.15 13.54 5.05
N LEU A 191 11.20 12.80 4.44
CA LEU A 191 11.16 12.55 3.01
C LEU A 191 9.74 12.63 2.47
N ILE A 192 9.55 13.33 1.35
CA ILE A 192 8.32 13.32 0.56
C ILE A 192 8.63 12.70 -0.79
N VAL A 193 7.83 11.73 -1.22
CA VAL A 193 7.95 11.07 -2.53
C VAL A 193 6.64 11.22 -3.30
N ARG A 194 6.75 11.69 -4.55
CA ARG A 194 5.65 11.79 -5.49
C ARG A 194 5.92 10.90 -6.70
N THR A 195 5.17 9.82 -6.82
CA THR A 195 5.30 8.89 -7.94
C THR A 195 4.65 9.44 -9.20
N ASP A 196 5.23 9.13 -10.36
CA ASP A 196 4.74 9.55 -11.68
C ASP A 196 4.58 8.36 -12.63
N SER A 197 3.95 7.30 -12.15
CA SER A 197 3.68 6.05 -12.91
C SER A 197 4.96 5.50 -13.55
N ASP A 198 4.97 5.35 -14.88
CA ASP A 198 6.08 4.84 -15.70
C ASP A 198 7.19 5.88 -15.95
N ARG A 199 7.08 7.08 -15.42
CA ARG A 199 8.07 8.15 -15.53
C ARG A 199 8.95 8.32 -14.29
N GLY A 200 8.88 7.38 -13.33
CA GLY A 200 9.62 7.49 -12.07
C GLY A 200 8.94 8.38 -11.06
N GLY A 201 9.58 9.47 -10.65
CA GLY A 201 8.98 10.41 -9.73
C GLY A 201 9.94 11.45 -9.20
N ARG A 202 9.46 12.23 -8.23
CA ARG A 202 10.22 13.29 -7.55
C ARG A 202 10.23 13.04 -6.05
N TYR A 203 11.26 13.57 -5.41
CA TYR A 203 11.37 13.55 -3.96
C TYR A 203 11.92 14.85 -3.42
N GLU A 204 11.58 15.16 -2.21
CA GLU A 204 12.05 16.28 -1.42
C GLU A 204 12.38 15.80 -0.01
N THR A 205 13.48 16.30 0.56
CA THR A 205 13.89 15.98 1.92
C THR A 205 13.77 17.21 2.83
N ARG A 206 13.60 16.98 4.11
CA ARG A 206 13.56 18.06 5.13
C ARG A 206 14.82 18.92 5.16
N LEU A 207 15.94 18.42 4.67
CA LEU A 207 17.19 19.17 4.55
C LEU A 207 17.27 20.03 3.28
N GLY A 208 16.20 20.09 2.48
CA GLY A 208 16.11 20.91 1.26
C GLY A 208 16.75 20.27 0.03
N THR A 209 17.05 18.96 0.07
CA THR A 209 17.47 18.25 -1.12
C THR A 209 16.24 17.86 -1.93
N GLU A 210 16.18 18.31 -3.17
CA GLU A 210 15.16 17.93 -4.16
C GLU A 210 15.81 17.11 -5.28
N GLY A 211 15.05 16.16 -5.83
CA GLY A 211 15.52 15.35 -6.94
C GLY A 211 14.41 14.55 -7.61
N SER A 212 14.82 13.86 -8.66
CA SER A 212 14.00 12.86 -9.35
C SER A 212 14.67 11.50 -9.28
N TYR A 213 13.87 10.46 -9.46
CA TYR A 213 14.36 9.10 -9.67
C TYR A 213 13.77 8.54 -10.95
N ASP A 214 14.55 7.74 -11.64
CA ASP A 214 14.14 7.14 -12.90
C ASP A 214 13.19 5.96 -12.68
N PRO A 215 12.29 5.68 -13.65
CA PRO A 215 11.50 4.46 -13.62
C PRO A 215 12.41 3.23 -13.78
N VAL A 216 12.01 2.13 -13.18
CA VAL A 216 12.66 0.85 -13.38
C VAL A 216 11.82 0.05 -14.38
N PRO A 217 12.40 -0.49 -15.47
CA PRO A 217 11.68 -1.34 -16.39
C PRO A 217 11.14 -2.59 -15.66
N PRO A 218 9.88 -2.99 -15.91
CA PRO A 218 9.36 -4.23 -15.37
C PRO A 218 10.15 -5.44 -15.93
N PRO A 219 10.21 -6.58 -15.22
CA PRO A 219 10.95 -7.75 -15.65
C PRO A 219 10.29 -8.51 -16.85
N GLY A 220 9.14 -8.03 -17.30
CA GLY A 220 8.38 -8.55 -18.42
C GLY A 220 7.35 -7.52 -18.89
N ASP A 221 6.37 -7.95 -19.67
CA ASP A 221 5.28 -7.07 -20.09
C ASP A 221 4.46 -6.58 -18.88
N ILE A 222 3.86 -5.41 -19.00
CA ILE A 222 2.89 -4.92 -18.02
C ILE A 222 1.61 -5.77 -18.18
N VAL A 223 1.21 -6.41 -17.09
CA VAL A 223 0.02 -7.27 -17.03
C VAL A 223 -1.13 -6.59 -16.29
N ASP A 224 -0.82 -5.99 -15.13
CA ASP A 224 -1.81 -5.37 -14.26
C ASP A 224 -1.14 -4.35 -13.34
N THR A 225 -1.52 -3.08 -13.44
CA THR A 225 -0.95 -2.01 -12.62
C THR A 225 -1.56 -1.91 -11.21
N TYR A 226 -2.53 -2.79 -10.86
CA TYR A 226 -3.13 -2.80 -9.51
C TYR A 226 -2.09 -3.17 -8.46
N GLY A 227 -1.97 -2.31 -7.45
CA GLY A 227 -1.04 -2.53 -6.32
C GLY A 227 0.41 -2.10 -6.57
N ALA A 228 0.76 -1.62 -7.77
CA ALA A 228 2.13 -1.17 -8.05
C ALA A 228 2.58 -0.02 -7.14
N GLY A 229 1.69 0.96 -6.87
CA GLY A 229 1.96 2.07 -5.95
C GLY A 229 2.10 1.62 -4.49
N ASP A 230 1.30 0.65 -4.05
CA ASP A 230 1.38 0.10 -2.69
C ASP A 230 2.65 -0.75 -2.51
N SER A 231 3.04 -1.50 -3.55
CA SER A 231 4.30 -2.24 -3.57
C SER A 231 5.52 -1.30 -3.57
N PHE A 232 5.45 -0.18 -4.30
CA PHE A 232 6.46 0.88 -4.24
C PHE A 232 6.60 1.41 -2.81
N ALA A 233 5.49 1.80 -2.16
CA ALA A 233 5.51 2.36 -0.82
C ALA A 233 6.02 1.35 0.22
N ALA A 234 5.67 0.07 0.08
CA ALA A 234 6.22 -1.00 0.90
C ALA A 234 7.73 -1.16 0.70
N GLY A 235 8.20 -1.12 -0.56
CA GLY A 235 9.63 -1.16 -0.89
C GLY A 235 10.40 0.01 -0.27
N LEU A 236 9.85 1.22 -0.33
CA LEU A 236 10.44 2.40 0.32
C LEU A 236 10.49 2.23 1.84
N THR A 237 9.39 1.76 2.45
CA THR A 237 9.31 1.51 3.89
C THR A 237 10.38 0.50 4.34
N PHE A 238 10.52 -0.61 3.61
CA PHE A 238 11.56 -1.60 3.87
C PHE A 238 12.97 -1.01 3.75
N ALA A 239 13.22 -0.24 2.69
CA ALA A 239 14.53 0.34 2.41
C ALA A 239 14.96 1.35 3.49
N LEU A 240 14.06 2.25 3.88
CA LEU A 240 14.30 3.21 4.97
C LEU A 240 14.52 2.50 6.30
N GLY A 241 13.70 1.48 6.61
CA GLY A 241 13.87 0.64 7.81
C GLY A 241 15.18 -0.16 7.82
N SER A 242 15.74 -0.45 6.65
CA SER A 242 17.06 -1.07 6.49
C SER A 242 18.23 -0.07 6.53
N GLY A 243 17.94 1.24 6.66
CA GLY A 243 18.95 2.29 6.71
C GLY A 243 19.59 2.63 5.36
N LEU A 244 18.95 2.30 4.24
CA LEU A 244 19.46 2.65 2.91
C LEU A 244 19.40 4.18 2.68
N ALA A 245 20.34 4.69 1.93
CA ALA A 245 20.33 6.08 1.47
C ALA A 245 19.11 6.33 0.57
N VAL A 246 18.60 7.57 0.53
CA VAL A 246 17.37 7.93 -0.19
C VAL A 246 17.37 7.45 -1.64
N GLY A 247 18.50 7.61 -2.37
CA GLY A 247 18.61 7.17 -3.76
C GLY A 247 18.42 5.64 -3.92
N ASP A 248 19.09 4.85 -3.08
CA ASP A 248 18.99 3.39 -3.10
C ASP A 248 17.59 2.94 -2.64
N ALA A 249 17.01 3.64 -1.66
CA ALA A 249 15.65 3.37 -1.19
C ALA A 249 14.60 3.60 -2.29
N LEU A 250 14.73 4.68 -3.05
CA LEU A 250 13.85 4.97 -4.19
C LEU A 250 14.04 3.97 -5.34
N ALA A 251 15.27 3.55 -5.62
CA ALA A 251 15.55 2.53 -6.63
C ALA A 251 14.91 1.17 -6.26
N LEU A 252 15.02 0.75 -5.00
CA LEU A 252 14.34 -0.46 -4.52
C LEU A 252 12.82 -0.33 -4.58
N ALA A 253 12.27 0.80 -4.15
CA ALA A 253 10.85 1.08 -4.22
C ALA A 253 10.31 1.02 -5.65
N ALA A 254 11.02 1.63 -6.61
CA ALA A 254 10.67 1.60 -8.02
C ALA A 254 10.69 0.16 -8.58
N ARG A 255 11.67 -0.67 -8.19
CA ARG A 255 11.70 -2.10 -8.54
C ARG A 255 10.46 -2.84 -8.00
N CYS A 256 10.08 -2.62 -6.74
CA CYS A 256 8.89 -3.25 -6.17
C CYS A 256 7.63 -2.92 -6.97
N GLY A 257 7.43 -1.65 -7.35
CA GLY A 257 6.32 -1.24 -8.19
C GLY A 257 6.34 -1.87 -9.58
N ALA A 258 7.51 -1.87 -10.25
CA ALA A 258 7.68 -2.43 -11.58
C ALA A 258 7.46 -3.96 -11.62
N TRP A 259 7.98 -4.69 -10.61
CA TRP A 259 7.73 -6.13 -10.48
C TRP A 259 6.25 -6.44 -10.28
N CYS A 260 5.58 -5.71 -9.39
CA CYS A 260 4.13 -5.87 -9.16
C CYS A 260 3.34 -5.71 -10.47
N ALA A 261 3.64 -4.68 -11.26
CA ALA A 261 2.94 -4.38 -12.51
C ALA A 261 3.12 -5.45 -13.61
N SER A 262 4.14 -6.31 -13.52
CA SER A 262 4.36 -7.41 -14.46
C SER A 262 3.67 -8.73 -14.04
N GLY A 263 2.89 -8.72 -12.97
CA GLY A 263 2.12 -9.87 -12.48
C GLY A 263 0.63 -9.72 -12.67
N LYS A 264 -0.10 -10.83 -12.66
CA LYS A 264 -1.56 -10.85 -12.61
C LYS A 264 -2.01 -10.54 -11.18
N GLY A 265 -2.84 -9.51 -11.01
CA GLY A 265 -3.28 -9.04 -9.71
C GLY A 265 -2.11 -8.53 -8.84
N PRO A 266 -2.38 -8.13 -7.60
CA PRO A 266 -1.37 -7.47 -6.77
C PRO A 266 -0.22 -8.40 -6.33
N TYR A 267 -0.41 -9.72 -6.38
CA TYR A 267 0.52 -10.70 -5.79
C TYR A 267 1.25 -11.57 -6.81
N GLY A 268 0.91 -11.47 -8.10
CA GLY A 268 1.42 -12.37 -9.13
C GLY A 268 2.94 -12.32 -9.29
N ASN A 269 3.55 -11.15 -9.14
CA ASN A 269 4.99 -10.99 -9.33
C ASN A 269 5.63 -9.90 -8.45
N GLN A 270 5.22 -9.76 -7.19
CA GLN A 270 5.90 -8.83 -6.27
C GLN A 270 7.36 -9.27 -6.02
N LEU A 271 8.25 -8.29 -5.88
CA LEU A 271 9.68 -8.51 -5.63
C LEU A 271 9.92 -9.28 -4.32
N THR A 272 10.82 -10.23 -4.34
CA THR A 272 11.22 -11.02 -3.17
C THR A 272 12.64 -10.71 -2.73
N ALA A 273 13.01 -11.08 -1.49
CA ALA A 273 14.37 -10.91 -0.97
C ALA A 273 15.45 -11.59 -1.84
N VAL A 274 15.12 -12.68 -2.53
CA VAL A 274 16.05 -13.36 -3.45
C VAL A 274 16.36 -12.52 -4.69
N GLY A 275 15.49 -11.57 -5.04
CA GLY A 275 15.67 -10.63 -6.16
C GLY A 275 16.40 -9.34 -5.78
N LEU A 276 16.80 -9.16 -4.52
CA LEU A 276 17.60 -8.01 -4.07
C LEU A 276 19.08 -8.23 -4.40
#